data_eeaf47b62721e2a823fc890e096b9d7f
#
_entry.id   eeaf47b62721e2a823fc890e096b9d7f
#
_cell.length_a   1.000
_cell.length_b   1.000
_cell.length_c   1.000
_cell.angle_alpha   90.00
_cell.angle_beta   90.00
_cell.angle_gamma   90.00
#
_symmetry.space_group_name_H-M   'P 1'
#
loop_
_entity.id
_entity.type
_entity.pdbx_description
1 polymer ?
#
loop_
_entity_poly.entity_id
_entity_poly.type
_entity_poly.pdbx_seq_one_letter_code
_entity_poly.pdbx_strand_id
1 'polypeptide(L)'
;MSRAFVAIGSNFNATENYAAALRELRLVTQIIGISTVYETNYLRPDGTVSDTEFFLNGVVAIETPFDPLEFKNNVLRTIEKNLGRTRDGAKNAPRTIDLDLVLYANLVVQSPELTLPSPDIRHRDFVAVPLLELEPNLILPDTLEKLADLTAQTKNTHMKAQLALTAFVRKDPLK
;
A
#
# COMPACT_ATOMS: atom_id res chain seq x y z
N MET A 1 -12.84 3.35 -16.66
CA MET A 1 -12.11 2.88 -15.48
C MET A 1 -10.69 3.41 -15.53
N SER A 2 -10.12 3.77 -14.40
CA SER A 2 -8.76 4.28 -14.29
C SER A 2 -7.90 3.32 -13.51
N ARG A 3 -6.66 3.11 -13.94
CA ARG A 3 -5.69 2.30 -13.21
C ARG A 3 -5.17 3.08 -12.02
N ALA A 4 -5.14 2.43 -10.86
CA ALA A 4 -4.63 3.03 -9.64
C ALA A 4 -3.81 2.01 -8.83
N PHE A 5 -2.97 2.50 -7.93
CA PHE A 5 -2.15 1.67 -7.05
C PHE A 5 -2.42 2.06 -5.61
N VAL A 6 -2.68 1.05 -4.78
CA VAL A 6 -2.96 1.21 -3.36
C VAL A 6 -1.89 0.49 -2.57
N ALA A 7 -1.19 1.20 -1.70
CA ALA A 7 -0.32 0.61 -0.71
C ALA A 7 -1.16 0.06 0.44
N ILE A 8 -0.80 -1.13 0.91
CA ILE A 8 -1.46 -1.83 2.01
C ILE A 8 -0.42 -2.06 3.11
N GLY A 9 -0.76 -1.67 4.34
CA GLY A 9 0.07 -1.90 5.52
C GLY A 9 -0.76 -2.41 6.70
N SER A 10 -0.24 -3.39 7.45
CA SER A 10 -0.88 -3.92 8.66
C SER A 10 0.15 -4.43 9.66
N ASN A 11 -0.06 -4.19 10.97
CA ASN A 11 0.79 -4.72 12.04
C ASN A 11 0.03 -5.37 13.20
N PHE A 12 -1.29 -5.37 13.16
CA PHE A 12 -2.14 -6.05 14.13
C PHE A 12 -3.01 -7.09 13.44
N ASN A 13 -2.94 -8.36 13.88
CA ASN A 13 -3.55 -9.49 13.15
C ASN A 13 -3.27 -9.36 11.65
N ALA A 14 -1.99 -9.10 11.33
CA ALA A 14 -1.60 -8.51 10.05
C ALA A 14 -1.99 -9.39 8.85
N THR A 15 -1.84 -10.71 8.97
CA THR A 15 -2.19 -11.67 7.91
C THR A 15 -3.68 -11.64 7.60
N GLU A 16 -4.52 -11.70 8.63
CA GLU A 16 -5.97 -11.72 8.53
C GLU A 16 -6.50 -10.39 7.97
N ASN A 17 -6.01 -9.28 8.52
CA ASN A 17 -6.43 -7.95 8.10
C ASN A 17 -5.98 -7.61 6.67
N TYR A 18 -4.75 -8.02 6.30
CA TYR A 18 -4.25 -7.84 4.93
C TYR A 18 -5.12 -8.61 3.91
N ALA A 19 -5.42 -9.87 4.19
CA ALA A 19 -6.29 -10.68 3.33
C ALA A 19 -7.72 -10.13 3.29
N ALA A 20 -8.27 -9.68 4.43
CA ALA A 20 -9.60 -9.08 4.50
C ALA A 20 -9.69 -7.79 3.69
N ALA A 21 -8.68 -6.92 3.76
CA ALA A 21 -8.63 -5.70 2.95
C ALA A 21 -8.66 -5.97 1.44
N LEU A 22 -7.94 -6.99 0.98
CA LEU A 22 -7.98 -7.39 -0.42
C LEU A 22 -9.36 -7.95 -0.84
N ARG A 23 -10.02 -8.70 0.05
CA ARG A 23 -11.41 -9.16 -0.20
C ARG A 23 -12.37 -7.99 -0.35
N GLU A 24 -12.33 -7.03 0.59
CA GLU A 24 -13.18 -5.83 0.51
C GLU A 24 -12.90 -5.02 -0.77
N LEU A 25 -11.63 -4.83 -1.16
CA LEU A 25 -11.28 -4.15 -2.40
C LEU A 25 -11.85 -4.87 -3.63
N ARG A 26 -11.82 -6.20 -3.68
CA ARG A 26 -12.38 -6.99 -4.80
C ARG A 26 -13.88 -6.80 -4.97
N LEU A 27 -14.62 -6.47 -3.92
CA LEU A 27 -16.08 -6.23 -4.00
C LEU A 27 -16.41 -4.94 -4.75
N VAL A 28 -15.51 -3.97 -4.77
CA VAL A 28 -15.79 -2.61 -5.26
C VAL A 28 -14.86 -2.14 -6.39
N THR A 29 -13.79 -2.90 -6.67
CA THR A 29 -12.82 -2.62 -7.73
C THR A 29 -12.41 -3.90 -8.44
N GLN A 30 -11.80 -3.76 -9.62
CA GLN A 30 -11.13 -4.87 -10.27
C GLN A 30 -9.65 -4.88 -9.87
N ILE A 31 -9.22 -5.89 -9.10
CA ILE A 31 -7.79 -6.09 -8.83
C ILE A 31 -7.13 -6.69 -10.07
N ILE A 32 -6.12 -6.01 -10.61
CA ILE A 32 -5.36 -6.44 -11.81
C ILE A 32 -3.95 -6.93 -11.49
N GLY A 33 -3.48 -6.70 -10.26
CA GLY A 33 -2.19 -7.20 -9.80
C GLY A 33 -2.01 -7.06 -8.30
N ILE A 34 -1.30 -8.01 -7.70
CA ILE A 34 -0.90 -7.99 -6.28
C ILE A 34 0.61 -8.23 -6.23
N SER A 35 1.35 -7.30 -5.63
CA SER A 35 2.80 -7.43 -5.43
C SER A 35 3.15 -8.58 -4.48
N THR A 36 4.41 -8.83 -4.28
CA THR A 36 4.87 -9.58 -3.12
C THR A 36 4.48 -8.83 -1.83
N VAL A 37 4.05 -9.58 -0.81
CA VAL A 37 3.86 -9.06 0.54
C VAL A 37 5.18 -9.13 1.27
N TYR A 38 5.61 -8.02 1.84
CA TYR A 38 6.87 -7.88 2.56
C TYR A 38 6.63 -7.65 4.04
N GLU A 39 7.40 -8.36 4.86
CA GLU A 39 7.56 -8.05 6.27
C GLU A 39 8.65 -7.00 6.42
N THR A 40 8.36 -5.93 7.16
CA THR A 40 9.31 -4.86 7.51
C THR A 40 9.28 -4.62 8.99
N ASN A 41 10.44 -4.36 9.59
CA ASN A 41 10.52 -4.05 11.01
C ASN A 41 9.87 -2.68 11.29
N TYR A 42 9.24 -2.57 12.46
CA TYR A 42 8.67 -1.30 12.89
C TYR A 42 9.77 -0.34 13.33
N LEU A 43 9.80 0.83 12.70
CA LEU A 43 10.66 1.94 13.11
C LEU A 43 9.92 2.74 14.19
N ARG A 44 10.44 2.70 15.42
CA ARG A 44 9.87 3.46 16.56
C ARG A 44 10.09 4.95 16.40
N PRO A 45 9.29 5.79 17.10
CA PRO A 45 9.43 7.25 17.05
C PRO A 45 10.79 7.77 17.51
N ASP A 46 11.51 7.01 18.32
CA ASP A 46 12.85 7.32 18.80
C ASP A 46 13.97 6.98 17.79
N GLY A 47 13.58 6.47 16.62
CA GLY A 47 14.50 6.05 15.55
C GLY A 47 15.07 4.63 15.71
N THR A 48 14.68 3.90 16.77
CA THR A 48 15.11 2.50 16.95
C THR A 48 14.23 1.55 16.13
N VAL A 49 14.83 0.46 15.64
CA VAL A 49 14.12 -0.61 14.93
C VAL A 49 13.63 -1.63 15.95
N SER A 50 12.36 -2.03 15.87
CA SER A 50 11.81 -3.08 16.72
C SER A 50 12.20 -4.45 16.18
N ASP A 51 12.67 -5.34 17.06
CA ASP A 51 12.96 -6.74 16.73
C ASP A 51 11.74 -7.66 16.89
N THR A 52 10.66 -7.15 17.48
CA THR A 52 9.46 -7.94 17.82
C THR A 52 8.19 -7.44 17.16
N GLU A 53 8.20 -6.21 16.64
CA GLU A 53 7.07 -5.61 15.96
C GLU A 53 7.41 -5.44 14.48
N PHE A 54 6.52 -5.90 13.62
CA PHE A 54 6.68 -5.81 12.16
C PHE A 54 5.38 -5.42 11.50
N PHE A 55 5.51 -4.90 10.28
CA PHE A 55 4.42 -4.65 9.37
C PHE A 55 4.44 -5.64 8.22
N LEU A 56 3.28 -6.00 7.73
CA LEU A 56 3.12 -6.56 6.39
C LEU A 56 2.76 -5.42 5.45
N ASN A 57 3.56 -5.26 4.39
CA ASN A 57 3.41 -4.21 3.40
C ASN A 57 3.37 -4.78 1.99
N GLY A 58 2.66 -4.11 1.10
CA GLY A 58 2.64 -4.43 -0.33
C GLY A 58 1.81 -3.41 -1.09
N VAL A 59 1.71 -3.59 -2.40
CA VAL A 59 0.93 -2.74 -3.29
C VAL A 59 -0.01 -3.60 -4.12
N VAL A 60 -1.20 -3.08 -4.37
CA VAL A 60 -2.19 -3.67 -5.27
C VAL A 60 -2.46 -2.71 -6.42
N ALA A 61 -2.46 -3.25 -7.64
CA ALA A 61 -2.91 -2.55 -8.84
C ALA A 61 -4.39 -2.86 -9.07
N ILE A 62 -5.17 -1.84 -9.30
CA ILE A 62 -6.62 -1.93 -9.49
C ILE A 62 -7.08 -1.13 -10.71
N GLU A 63 -8.24 -1.49 -11.24
CA GLU A 63 -9.05 -0.61 -12.07
C GLU A 63 -10.30 -0.17 -11.30
N THR A 64 -10.58 1.14 -11.30
CA THR A 64 -11.67 1.73 -10.53
C THR A 64 -12.45 2.76 -11.34
N PRO A 65 -13.80 2.84 -11.18
CA PRO A 65 -14.62 3.88 -11.79
C PRO A 65 -14.63 5.19 -10.99
N PHE A 66 -14.23 5.15 -9.71
CA PHE A 66 -14.29 6.31 -8.80
C PHE A 66 -13.19 7.31 -9.14
N ASP A 67 -13.43 8.59 -8.90
CA ASP A 67 -12.36 9.60 -8.91
C ASP A 67 -11.42 9.39 -7.69
N PRO A 68 -10.18 9.94 -7.74
CA PRO A 68 -9.18 9.62 -6.71
C PRO A 68 -9.55 10.07 -5.30
N LEU A 69 -10.23 11.21 -5.14
CA LEU A 69 -10.63 11.71 -3.83
C LEU A 69 -11.82 10.93 -3.27
N GLU A 70 -12.79 10.63 -4.13
CA GLU A 70 -13.92 9.76 -3.80
C GLU A 70 -13.43 8.36 -3.41
N PHE A 71 -12.53 7.78 -4.19
CA PHE A 71 -11.96 6.47 -3.91
C PHE A 71 -11.26 6.43 -2.55
N LYS A 72 -10.41 7.42 -2.27
CA LYS A 72 -9.73 7.53 -0.98
C LYS A 72 -10.73 7.65 0.18
N ASN A 73 -11.71 8.56 0.07
CA ASN A 73 -12.56 8.90 1.20
C ASN A 73 -13.73 7.92 1.41
N ASN A 74 -14.36 7.46 0.33
CA ASN A 74 -15.57 6.65 0.40
C ASN A 74 -15.28 5.14 0.31
N VAL A 75 -14.17 4.74 -0.33
CA VAL A 75 -13.82 3.33 -0.45
C VAL A 75 -12.73 2.96 0.55
N LEU A 76 -11.51 3.50 0.42
CA LEU A 76 -10.39 3.05 1.26
C LEU A 76 -10.64 3.30 2.75
N ARG A 77 -11.11 4.49 3.13
CA ARG A 77 -11.44 4.79 4.54
C ARG A 77 -12.59 3.95 5.08
N THR A 78 -13.55 3.58 4.24
CA THR A 78 -14.65 2.70 4.65
C THR A 78 -14.14 1.29 4.93
N ILE A 79 -13.28 0.74 4.07
CA ILE A 79 -12.63 -0.55 4.31
C ILE A 79 -11.81 -0.53 5.61
N GLU A 80 -10.99 0.50 5.80
CA GLU A 80 -10.22 0.67 7.04
C GLU A 80 -11.12 0.66 8.28
N LYS A 81 -12.22 1.40 8.25
CA LYS A 81 -13.21 1.46 9.33
C LYS A 81 -13.86 0.10 9.58
N ASN A 82 -14.28 -0.60 8.53
CA ASN A 82 -14.90 -1.93 8.62
C ASN A 82 -13.95 -2.95 9.26
N LEU A 83 -12.65 -2.81 9.01
CA LEU A 83 -11.60 -3.65 9.58
C LEU A 83 -11.08 -3.15 10.95
N GLY A 84 -11.84 -2.26 11.61
CA GLY A 84 -11.61 -1.85 12.98
C GLY A 84 -10.52 -0.78 13.17
N ARG A 85 -10.10 -0.07 12.11
CA ARG A 85 -9.20 1.06 12.25
C ARG A 85 -9.92 2.22 12.94
N THR A 86 -9.44 2.62 14.13
CA THR A 86 -9.87 3.85 14.81
C THR A 86 -8.80 4.92 14.60
N ARG A 87 -9.20 6.15 14.27
CA ARG A 87 -8.29 7.30 14.09
C ARG A 87 -8.13 8.14 15.36
N ASP A 88 -8.87 7.80 16.42
CA ASP A 88 -8.87 8.53 17.70
C ASP A 88 -7.79 8.03 18.67
N GLY A 89 -6.96 7.10 18.25
CA GLY A 89 -5.87 6.55 19.04
C GLY A 89 -4.58 7.39 18.98
N ALA A 90 -3.73 7.20 20.00
CA ALA A 90 -2.38 7.76 20.00
C ALA A 90 -1.65 7.46 18.68
N LYS A 91 -0.73 8.34 18.28
CA LYS A 91 0.05 8.29 17.03
C LYS A 91 0.72 6.92 16.76
N ASN A 92 0.77 6.05 17.78
CA ASN A 92 1.41 4.71 17.81
C ASN A 92 0.41 3.57 18.11
N ALA A 93 -0.91 3.79 17.98
CA ALA A 93 -1.87 2.70 18.16
C ALA A 93 -1.63 1.61 17.09
N PRO A 94 -1.79 0.31 17.45
CA PRO A 94 -1.70 -0.77 16.48
C PRO A 94 -2.61 -0.49 15.28
N ARG A 95 -2.03 -0.57 14.07
CA ARG A 95 -2.79 -0.33 12.84
C ARG A 95 -3.32 -1.66 12.34
N THR A 96 -4.62 -1.89 12.49
CA THR A 96 -5.29 -3.06 11.92
C THR A 96 -5.04 -3.13 10.42
N ILE A 97 -5.22 -2.02 9.72
CA ILE A 97 -4.97 -1.87 8.27
C ILE A 97 -4.74 -0.40 7.92
N ASP A 98 -3.88 -0.16 6.96
CA ASP A 98 -3.63 1.15 6.35
C ASP A 98 -3.74 1.00 4.83
N LEU A 99 -4.58 1.81 4.18
CA LEU A 99 -4.81 1.79 2.74
C LEU A 99 -4.55 3.18 2.18
N ASP A 100 -3.45 3.33 1.46
CA ASP A 100 -3.06 4.61 0.87
C ASP A 100 -3.10 4.56 -0.65
N LEU A 101 -3.85 5.47 -1.28
CA LEU A 101 -3.80 5.68 -2.72
C LEU A 101 -2.46 6.35 -3.07
N VAL A 102 -1.57 5.61 -3.75
CA VAL A 102 -0.20 6.08 -4.01
C VAL A 102 0.00 6.59 -5.43
N LEU A 103 -0.74 6.05 -6.39
CA LEU A 103 -0.69 6.49 -7.79
C LEU A 103 -2.06 6.28 -8.43
N TYR A 104 -2.48 7.21 -9.30
CA TYR A 104 -3.74 7.15 -10.01
C TYR A 104 -3.57 7.64 -11.44
N ALA A 105 -3.55 6.70 -12.39
CA ALA A 105 -3.21 6.99 -13.79
C ALA A 105 -1.96 7.89 -13.88
N ASN A 106 -2.01 8.94 -14.67
CA ASN A 106 -0.95 9.94 -14.79
C ASN A 106 -1.29 11.25 -14.06
N LEU A 107 -2.18 11.19 -13.05
CA LEU A 107 -2.61 12.39 -12.35
C LEU A 107 -1.51 12.90 -11.40
N VAL A 108 -1.33 14.22 -11.45
CA VAL A 108 -0.56 14.99 -10.48
C VAL A 108 -1.54 15.85 -9.71
N VAL A 109 -1.65 15.61 -8.41
CA VAL A 109 -2.55 16.33 -7.50
C VAL A 109 -1.75 16.77 -6.28
N GLN A 110 -1.92 18.05 -5.92
CA GLN A 110 -1.39 18.58 -4.67
C GLN A 110 -2.48 19.37 -3.95
N SER A 111 -3.09 18.73 -2.96
CA SER A 111 -4.09 19.36 -2.10
C SER A 111 -3.89 18.91 -0.65
N PRO A 112 -4.47 19.60 0.33
CA PRO A 112 -4.42 19.16 1.74
C PRO A 112 -5.02 17.76 1.95
N GLU A 113 -5.93 17.33 1.10
CA GLU A 113 -6.66 16.08 1.23
C GLU A 113 -6.02 14.94 0.46
N LEU A 114 -5.29 15.23 -0.64
CA LEU A 114 -4.72 14.22 -1.52
C LEU A 114 -3.48 14.75 -2.23
N THR A 115 -2.38 13.98 -2.16
CA THR A 115 -1.17 14.21 -2.96
C THR A 115 -0.91 12.98 -3.82
N LEU A 116 -0.83 13.16 -5.14
CA LEU A 116 -0.51 12.13 -6.12
C LEU A 116 0.55 12.63 -7.11
N PRO A 117 1.57 11.85 -7.46
CA PRO A 117 1.98 10.62 -6.77
C PRO A 117 2.25 10.82 -5.28
N SER A 118 1.98 9.79 -4.47
CA SER A 118 2.30 9.86 -3.04
C SER A 118 3.80 10.05 -2.83
N PRO A 119 4.23 10.94 -1.92
CA PRO A 119 5.64 11.08 -1.55
C PRO A 119 6.27 9.78 -1.05
N ASP A 120 5.47 8.87 -0.48
CA ASP A 120 5.94 7.58 0.02
C ASP A 120 6.53 6.68 -1.08
N ILE A 121 6.17 6.89 -2.34
CA ILE A 121 6.82 6.20 -3.47
C ILE A 121 8.33 6.47 -3.51
N ARG A 122 8.78 7.66 -3.08
CA ARG A 122 10.19 8.05 -3.09
C ARG A 122 10.92 7.79 -1.77
N HIS A 123 10.16 7.73 -0.68
CA HIS A 123 10.72 7.72 0.66
C HIS A 123 10.58 6.38 1.39
N ARG A 124 9.83 5.42 0.81
CA ARG A 124 9.50 4.14 1.45
C ARG A 124 9.75 2.98 0.48
N ASP A 125 10.81 2.22 0.74
CA ASP A 125 11.15 1.03 -0.08
C ASP A 125 10.00 0.03 -0.11
N PHE A 126 9.26 -0.10 0.99
CA PHE A 126 8.12 -0.99 1.09
C PHE A 126 6.87 -0.51 0.30
N VAL A 127 6.96 0.65 -0.35
CA VAL A 127 6.01 1.13 -1.37
C VAL A 127 6.66 1.04 -2.75
N ALA A 128 7.88 1.53 -2.91
CA ALA A 128 8.57 1.62 -4.19
C ALA A 128 8.84 0.25 -4.82
N VAL A 129 9.40 -0.68 -4.03
CA VAL A 129 9.76 -2.02 -4.52
C VAL A 129 8.52 -2.82 -4.96
N PRO A 130 7.45 -2.95 -4.13
CA PRO A 130 6.21 -3.59 -4.55
C PRO A 130 5.55 -2.92 -5.77
N LEU A 131 5.64 -1.59 -5.89
CA LEU A 131 5.11 -0.86 -7.02
C LEU A 131 5.86 -1.21 -8.31
N LEU A 132 7.21 -1.33 -8.27
CA LEU A 132 8.02 -1.75 -9.41
C LEU A 132 7.76 -3.20 -9.84
N GLU A 133 7.37 -4.09 -8.94
CA GLU A 133 6.97 -5.45 -9.33
C GLU A 133 5.74 -5.43 -10.24
N LEU A 134 4.83 -4.48 -10.02
CA LEU A 134 3.58 -4.35 -10.77
C LEU A 134 3.75 -3.49 -12.03
N GLU A 135 4.67 -2.53 -12.00
CA GLU A 135 4.95 -1.60 -13.09
C GLU A 135 6.46 -1.35 -13.22
N PRO A 136 7.21 -2.31 -13.82
CA PRO A 136 8.68 -2.25 -13.87
C PRO A 136 9.25 -1.02 -14.62
N ASN A 137 8.47 -0.46 -15.54
CA ASN A 137 8.86 0.69 -16.35
C ASN A 137 8.20 2.00 -15.90
N LEU A 138 7.73 2.07 -14.65
CA LEU A 138 7.02 3.24 -14.15
C LEU A 138 7.86 4.51 -14.25
N ILE A 139 7.31 5.49 -14.95
CA ILE A 139 7.77 6.88 -14.97
C ILE A 139 6.81 7.67 -14.10
N LEU A 140 7.33 8.37 -13.10
CA LEU A 140 6.51 9.18 -12.20
C LEU A 140 5.98 10.41 -12.93
N PRO A 141 4.65 10.68 -12.93
CA PRO A 141 4.06 11.69 -13.78
C PRO A 141 4.40 13.14 -13.38
N ASP A 142 4.84 13.37 -12.14
CA ASP A 142 5.18 14.70 -11.62
C ASP A 142 6.62 15.12 -11.91
N THR A 143 7.56 14.19 -12.00
CA THR A 143 8.99 14.50 -12.21
C THR A 143 9.54 13.92 -13.50
N LEU A 144 8.84 12.99 -14.14
CA LEU A 144 9.26 12.24 -15.32
C LEU A 144 10.49 11.33 -15.06
N GLU A 145 10.77 11.05 -13.80
CA GLU A 145 11.84 10.14 -13.39
C GLU A 145 11.36 8.68 -13.44
N LYS A 146 12.27 7.78 -13.80
CA LYS A 146 12.01 6.35 -13.68
C LYS A 146 12.10 5.91 -12.22
N LEU A 147 11.08 5.26 -11.71
CA LEU A 147 11.08 4.76 -10.34
C LEU A 147 12.22 3.74 -10.11
N ALA A 148 12.58 2.94 -11.11
CA ALA A 148 13.69 2.00 -11.03
C ALA A 148 15.04 2.67 -10.73
N ASP A 149 15.28 3.86 -11.27
CA ASP A 149 16.54 4.59 -11.05
C ASP A 149 16.62 5.16 -9.62
N LEU A 150 15.47 5.53 -9.05
CA LEU A 150 15.35 6.01 -7.66
C LEU A 150 15.58 4.86 -6.67
N THR A 151 14.96 3.71 -6.90
CA THR A 151 15.07 2.55 -6.01
C THR A 151 16.43 1.85 -6.06
N ALA A 152 17.16 1.95 -7.18
CA ALA A 152 18.52 1.41 -7.29
C ALA A 152 19.52 2.07 -6.31
N GLN A 153 19.20 3.28 -5.80
CA GLN A 153 20.00 4.03 -4.84
C GLN A 153 19.71 3.66 -3.38
N THR A 154 18.60 2.95 -3.12
CA THR A 154 18.20 2.55 -1.78
C THR A 154 18.69 1.13 -1.46
N LYS A 155 19.15 0.91 -0.21
CA LYS A 155 19.56 -0.42 0.26
C LYS A 155 18.38 -1.08 0.94
N ASN A 156 17.67 -1.96 0.24
CA ASN A 156 16.50 -2.72 0.72
C ASN A 156 16.85 -3.81 1.76
N THR A 157 17.63 -3.49 2.77
CA THR A 157 18.20 -4.48 3.70
C THR A 157 17.22 -5.00 4.75
N HIS A 158 16.00 -4.43 4.85
CA HIS A 158 15.07 -4.71 5.96
C HIS A 158 13.69 -5.23 5.51
N MET A 159 13.58 -5.68 4.25
CA MET A 159 12.33 -6.22 3.71
C MET A 159 12.46 -7.73 3.48
N LYS A 160 11.57 -8.50 4.10
CA LYS A 160 11.54 -9.97 3.97
C LYS A 160 10.27 -10.40 3.22
N ALA A 161 10.44 -11.02 2.06
CA ALA A 161 9.32 -11.51 1.27
C ALA A 161 8.55 -12.64 1.99
N GLN A 162 7.23 -12.48 2.10
CA GLN A 162 6.30 -13.44 2.68
C GLN A 162 5.62 -14.24 1.55
N LEU A 163 6.37 -15.19 0.94
CA LEU A 163 5.94 -15.88 -0.27
C LEU A 163 4.67 -16.72 -0.08
N ALA A 164 4.53 -17.38 1.06
CA ALA A 164 3.34 -18.18 1.37
C ALA A 164 2.08 -17.30 1.45
N LEU A 165 2.16 -16.17 2.15
CA LEU A 165 1.07 -15.21 2.25
C LEU A 165 0.78 -14.58 0.88
N THR A 166 1.82 -14.21 0.13
CA THR A 166 1.66 -13.67 -1.23
C THR A 166 0.90 -14.64 -2.14
N ALA A 167 1.28 -15.92 -2.11
CA ALA A 167 0.59 -16.96 -2.89
C ALA A 167 -0.87 -17.15 -2.43
N PHE A 168 -1.12 -17.08 -1.13
CA PHE A 168 -2.46 -17.17 -0.57
C PHE A 168 -3.34 -16.01 -1.05
N VAL A 169 -2.92 -14.75 -0.86
CA VAL A 169 -3.75 -13.58 -1.20
C VAL A 169 -3.96 -13.41 -2.71
N ARG A 170 -3.01 -13.89 -3.54
CA ARG A 170 -3.18 -13.91 -5.00
C ARG A 170 -4.22 -14.92 -5.47
N LYS A 171 -4.38 -16.02 -4.73
CA LYS A 171 -5.32 -17.11 -5.06
C LYS A 171 -6.65 -16.99 -4.33
N ASP A 172 -6.73 -16.17 -3.25
CA ASP A 172 -7.93 -16.07 -2.42
C ASP A 172 -9.12 -15.57 -3.27
N PRO A 173 -10.00 -16.49 -3.77
CA PRO A 173 -11.20 -16.08 -4.48
C PRO A 173 -12.18 -15.49 -3.47
N LEU A 174 -13.09 -14.67 -3.97
CA LEU A 174 -14.27 -14.23 -3.22
C LEU A 174 -15.06 -15.48 -2.79
N LYS A 175 -14.90 -15.93 -1.56
CA LYS A 175 -15.77 -16.89 -0.90
C LYS A 175 -16.08 -16.39 0.50
#